data_9ee2fb14bad22a4db17c2de2e0935c86
#
_entry.id   9ee2fb14bad22a4db17c2de2e0935c86
#
_cell.length_a   1.000
_cell.length_b   1.000
_cell.length_c   1.000
_cell.angle_alpha   90.00
_cell.angle_beta   90.00
_cell.angle_gamma   90.00
#
_symmetry.space_group_name_H-M   'P 1'
#
loop_
_entity.id
_entity.type
_entity.pdbx_description
1 polymer ?
#
loop_
_entity_poly.entity_id
_entity_poly.type
_entity_poly.pdbx_seq_one_letter_code
_entity_poly.pdbx_strand_id
1 'polypeptide(L)'
;MPLFGIHGSSGTALARTVLGCTVLALVAAMRPAAADEPSITLTTLLDRAQIEDMLVAYYGQLGAGRSDFGTYYVEDGVLDVNGILAKGKVPIEDLYKRIGAGSPRRPGTFRMLLTNPRIVVNGNTATADVIWTGVNSETVKAAPQFIEQGREHDELVKRNGHWYFKVRVITSDGGLPPMFEKTYKQR
;
A
#
# COMPACT_ATOMS: atom_id res chain seq x y z
N MET A 1 42.89 -30.59 -70.66
CA MET A 1 43.02 -30.15 -72.06
C MET A 1 41.75 -29.55 -72.56
N PRO A 2 41.70 -28.50 -73.33
CA PRO A 2 42.48 -27.25 -73.34
C PRO A 2 41.52 -26.04 -73.22
N LEU A 3 41.99 -24.90 -72.84
CA LEU A 3 42.55 -23.73 -73.49
C LEU A 3 41.60 -22.61 -73.93
N PHE A 4 42.00 -21.41 -73.56
CA PHE A 4 41.89 -20.08 -74.21
C PHE A 4 40.48 -19.43 -74.29
N GLY A 5 40.36 -18.20 -73.93
CA GLY A 5 40.83 -17.02 -74.56
C GLY A 5 40.52 -15.72 -73.82
N ILE A 6 41.49 -14.91 -73.90
CA ILE A 6 41.60 -13.51 -73.45
C ILE A 6 40.74 -12.62 -74.38
N HIS A 7 40.08 -11.59 -73.86
CA HIS A 7 40.24 -10.24 -74.43
C HIS A 7 39.60 -9.22 -73.52
N GLY A 8 40.34 -8.17 -73.26
CA GLY A 8 40.02 -7.03 -72.49
C GLY A 8 39.18 -5.98 -73.22
N SER A 9 38.58 -5.11 -72.54
CA SER A 9 38.20 -3.79 -72.99
C SER A 9 38.06 -2.84 -71.82
N SER A 10 38.80 -1.79 -71.94
CA SER A 10 38.79 -0.58 -71.07
C SER A 10 37.43 0.09 -71.03
N GLY A 11 37.00 0.47 -69.91
CA GLY A 11 35.76 1.31 -69.70
C GLY A 11 35.86 2.12 -68.41
N THR A 12 36.19 3.34 -68.68
CA THR A 12 36.23 4.52 -67.77
C THR A 12 35.47 4.47 -66.50
N ALA A 13 36.19 4.78 -65.44
CA ALA A 13 35.69 5.08 -64.11
C ALA A 13 34.79 6.30 -64.08
N LEU A 14 33.54 6.15 -63.54
CA LEU A 14 32.72 7.24 -62.99
C LEU A 14 32.59 7.03 -61.50
N ALA A 15 33.36 7.83 -60.78
CA ALA A 15 33.26 7.93 -59.35
C ALA A 15 31.89 8.50 -59.01
N ARG A 16 30.99 7.70 -58.45
CA ARG A 16 29.80 8.16 -57.74
C ARG A 16 30.08 8.21 -56.24
N THR A 17 30.33 9.44 -55.77
CA THR A 17 30.39 9.75 -54.34
C THR A 17 28.99 9.56 -53.78
N VAL A 18 28.76 8.48 -53.06
CA VAL A 18 27.56 8.27 -52.24
C VAL A 18 27.80 8.94 -50.90
N LEU A 19 27.18 10.11 -50.74
CA LEU A 19 27.15 10.83 -49.48
C LEU A 19 26.27 10.04 -48.53
N GLY A 20 26.86 9.20 -47.70
CA GLY A 20 26.17 8.47 -46.65
C GLY A 20 25.74 9.43 -45.52
N CYS A 21 24.50 9.86 -45.54
CA CYS A 21 23.89 10.49 -44.35
C CYS A 21 23.70 9.43 -43.28
N THR A 22 24.64 9.38 -42.34
CA THR A 22 24.47 8.62 -41.10
C THR A 22 23.53 9.41 -40.20
N VAL A 23 22.24 9.08 -40.24
CA VAL A 23 21.26 9.54 -39.28
C VAL A 23 21.54 8.82 -37.95
N LEU A 24 22.27 9.49 -37.07
CA LEU A 24 22.45 9.04 -35.71
C LEU A 24 21.10 9.22 -35.02
N ALA A 25 20.29 8.18 -34.98
CA ALA A 25 19.08 8.15 -34.18
C ALA A 25 19.48 8.19 -32.68
N LEU A 26 19.39 9.35 -32.07
CA LEU A 26 19.52 9.52 -30.64
C LEU A 26 18.28 8.86 -30.03
N VAL A 27 18.36 7.60 -29.68
CA VAL A 27 17.38 6.93 -28.81
C VAL A 27 17.62 7.50 -27.42
N ALA A 28 16.93 8.61 -27.11
CA ALA A 28 16.79 9.07 -25.75
C ALA A 28 16.05 7.95 -25.00
N ALA A 29 16.80 7.13 -24.27
CA ALA A 29 16.24 6.20 -23.33
C ALA A 29 15.44 7.04 -22.32
N MET A 30 14.11 7.12 -22.49
CA MET A 30 13.21 7.58 -21.44
C MET A 30 13.40 6.61 -20.29
N ARG A 31 14.26 6.98 -19.34
CA ARG A 31 14.22 6.35 -18.01
C ARG A 31 12.82 6.59 -17.51
N PRO A 32 12.09 5.53 -17.08
CA PRO A 32 10.88 5.76 -16.30
C PRO A 32 11.31 6.68 -15.16
N ALA A 33 10.62 7.80 -14.99
CA ALA A 33 10.82 8.65 -13.83
C ALA A 33 10.67 7.70 -12.64
N ALA A 34 11.77 7.48 -11.90
CA ALA A 34 11.68 6.84 -10.61
C ALA A 34 10.65 7.66 -9.87
N ALA A 35 9.54 7.04 -9.46
CA ALA A 35 8.57 7.71 -8.60
C ALA A 35 9.40 8.33 -7.49
N ASP A 36 9.36 9.66 -7.35
CA ASP A 36 10.14 10.36 -6.34
C ASP A 36 9.88 9.66 -5.01
N GLU A 37 10.87 8.92 -4.53
CA GLU A 37 10.81 8.34 -3.18
C GLU A 37 10.56 9.52 -2.24
N PRO A 38 9.51 9.45 -1.40
CA PRO A 38 9.15 10.58 -0.54
C PRO A 38 10.35 10.94 0.33
N SER A 39 10.90 12.12 0.12
CA SER A 39 12.07 12.57 0.84
C SER A 39 11.78 12.65 2.33
N ILE A 40 12.53 11.91 3.15
CA ILE A 40 12.45 12.00 4.60
C ILE A 40 13.23 13.26 5.00
N THR A 41 12.51 14.26 5.45
CA THR A 41 13.05 15.49 6.06
C THR A 41 12.79 15.47 7.57
N LEU A 42 13.40 16.38 8.33
CA LEU A 42 13.10 16.51 9.77
C LEU A 42 11.61 16.76 10.04
N THR A 43 10.95 17.55 9.19
CA THR A 43 9.52 17.84 9.33
C THR A 43 8.69 16.59 9.04
N THR A 44 8.95 15.92 7.92
CA THR A 44 8.21 14.69 7.57
C THR A 44 8.51 13.54 8.53
N LEU A 45 9.70 13.50 9.15
CA LEU A 45 10.04 12.48 10.15
C LEU A 45 9.16 12.59 11.40
N LEU A 46 8.95 13.80 11.92
CA LEU A 46 8.06 14.02 13.07
C LEU A 46 6.61 13.61 12.74
N ASP A 47 6.11 14.03 11.58
CA ASP A 47 4.78 13.65 11.12
C ASP A 47 4.61 12.14 10.95
N ARG A 48 5.62 11.46 10.38
CA ARG A 48 5.63 9.99 10.27
C ARG A 48 5.58 9.33 11.65
N ALA A 49 6.39 9.79 12.61
CA ALA A 49 6.35 9.27 13.98
C ALA A 49 4.98 9.45 14.64
N GLN A 50 4.35 10.62 14.46
CA GLN A 50 3.00 10.88 14.98
C GLN A 50 1.93 9.97 14.35
N ILE A 51 2.02 9.70 13.03
CA ILE A 51 1.10 8.78 12.34
C ILE A 51 1.33 7.35 12.83
N GLU A 52 2.57 6.90 12.94
CA GLU A 52 2.91 5.57 13.43
C GLU A 52 2.40 5.37 14.86
N ASP A 53 2.62 6.33 15.76
CA ASP A 53 2.11 6.31 17.14
C ASP A 53 0.58 6.24 17.18
N MET A 54 -0.10 7.00 16.32
CA MET A 54 -1.56 6.95 16.18
C MET A 54 -2.04 5.56 15.73
N LEU A 55 -1.38 4.93 14.75
CA LEU A 55 -1.69 3.58 14.28
C LEU A 55 -1.49 2.54 15.39
N VAL A 56 -0.38 2.63 16.12
CA VAL A 56 -0.10 1.74 17.25
C VAL A 56 -1.16 1.89 18.35
N ALA A 57 -1.52 3.12 18.71
CA ALA A 57 -2.57 3.40 19.71
C ALA A 57 -3.94 2.83 19.26
N TYR A 58 -4.30 3.03 17.99
CA TYR A 58 -5.54 2.51 17.41
C TYR A 58 -5.61 0.98 17.52
N TYR A 59 -4.59 0.26 17.07
CA TYR A 59 -4.57 -1.20 17.11
C TYR A 59 -4.43 -1.75 18.54
N GLY A 60 -3.77 -1.01 19.43
CA GLY A 60 -3.75 -1.33 20.86
C GLY A 60 -5.15 -1.30 21.48
N GLN A 61 -5.96 -0.33 21.11
CA GLN A 61 -7.36 -0.23 21.57
C GLN A 61 -8.24 -1.34 20.95
N LEU A 62 -8.05 -1.66 19.67
CA LEU A 62 -8.76 -2.75 19.01
C LEU A 62 -8.47 -4.08 19.70
N GLY A 63 -7.20 -4.37 20.00
CA GLY A 63 -6.79 -5.55 20.75
C GLY A 63 -7.35 -5.61 22.18
N ALA A 64 -7.70 -4.45 22.76
CA ALA A 64 -8.37 -4.35 24.05
C ALA A 64 -9.91 -4.45 23.97
N GLY A 65 -10.47 -4.67 22.77
CA GLY A 65 -11.91 -4.82 22.55
C GLY A 65 -12.71 -3.52 22.60
N ARG A 66 -12.07 -2.37 22.41
CA ARG A 66 -12.75 -1.07 22.31
C ARG A 66 -13.42 -0.88 20.95
N SER A 67 -14.40 0.03 20.89
CA SER A 67 -15.15 0.33 19.66
C SER A 67 -15.35 1.82 19.39
N ASP A 68 -14.80 2.70 20.24
CA ASP A 68 -14.91 4.16 20.16
C ASP A 68 -13.88 4.79 19.22
N PHE A 69 -13.78 4.24 18.01
CA PHE A 69 -12.76 4.63 17.04
C PHE A 69 -13.09 5.89 16.25
N GLY A 70 -14.31 6.44 16.35
CA GLY A 70 -14.71 7.66 15.64
C GLY A 70 -13.78 8.86 15.89
N THR A 71 -13.14 8.90 17.06
CA THR A 71 -12.20 9.97 17.43
C THR A 71 -10.94 10.02 16.56
N TYR A 72 -10.57 8.92 15.93
CA TYR A 72 -9.44 8.85 15.01
C TYR A 72 -9.77 9.36 13.60
N TYR A 73 -11.03 9.65 13.30
CA TYR A 73 -11.49 10.05 11.97
C TYR A 73 -11.91 11.53 11.96
N VAL A 74 -11.79 12.15 10.76
CA VAL A 74 -12.50 13.39 10.49
C VAL A 74 -14.01 13.17 10.48
N GLU A 75 -14.83 14.24 10.56
CA GLU A 75 -16.30 14.13 10.63
C GLU A 75 -16.91 13.36 9.46
N ASP A 76 -16.38 13.54 8.25
CA ASP A 76 -16.80 12.87 7.02
C ASP A 76 -15.90 11.68 6.64
N GLY A 77 -15.15 11.15 7.61
CA GLY A 77 -14.24 10.03 7.42
C GLY A 77 -14.94 8.79 6.86
N VAL A 78 -14.22 8.00 6.11
CA VAL A 78 -14.71 6.76 5.48
C VAL A 78 -13.90 5.58 5.97
N LEU A 79 -14.59 4.51 6.35
CA LEU A 79 -14.03 3.21 6.65
C LEU A 79 -14.63 2.18 5.70
N ASP A 80 -13.78 1.44 5.00
CA ASP A 80 -14.12 0.23 4.25
C ASP A 80 -13.45 -0.97 4.92
N VAL A 81 -14.22 -1.89 5.44
CA VAL A 81 -13.70 -3.16 5.96
C VAL A 81 -14.25 -4.28 5.10
N ASN A 82 -13.39 -4.87 4.27
CA ASN A 82 -13.75 -5.98 3.38
C ASN A 82 -15.02 -5.71 2.55
N GLY A 83 -15.19 -4.47 2.04
CA GLY A 83 -16.32 -4.07 1.21
C GLY A 83 -17.57 -3.62 1.98
N ILE A 84 -17.53 -3.56 3.31
CA ILE A 84 -18.57 -2.91 4.13
C ILE A 84 -18.12 -1.48 4.41
N LEU A 85 -18.88 -0.52 3.88
CA LEU A 85 -18.60 0.90 4.01
C LEU A 85 -19.33 1.51 5.22
N ALA A 86 -18.60 2.37 5.95
CA ALA A 86 -19.16 3.26 6.96
C ALA A 86 -18.63 4.68 6.72
N LYS A 87 -19.49 5.69 6.76
CA LYS A 87 -19.12 7.09 6.56
C LYS A 87 -19.56 7.94 7.75
N GLY A 88 -18.64 8.68 8.32
CA GLY A 88 -18.80 9.48 9.52
C GLY A 88 -18.54 8.70 10.80
N LYS A 89 -18.28 9.41 11.89
CA LYS A 89 -17.80 8.82 13.15
C LYS A 89 -18.77 7.79 13.74
N VAL A 90 -20.06 8.12 13.84
CA VAL A 90 -21.06 7.23 14.44
C VAL A 90 -21.25 5.93 13.63
N PRO A 91 -21.44 5.95 12.30
CA PRO A 91 -21.48 4.71 11.52
C PRO A 91 -20.20 3.87 11.60
N ILE A 92 -19.02 4.51 11.71
CA ILE A 92 -17.75 3.80 11.89
C ILE A 92 -17.74 3.05 13.23
N GLU A 93 -18.09 3.71 14.32
CA GLU A 93 -18.19 3.05 15.64
C GLU A 93 -19.20 1.91 15.65
N ASP A 94 -20.34 2.08 15.00
CA ASP A 94 -21.36 1.04 14.89
C ASP A 94 -20.89 -0.14 14.04
N LEU A 95 -20.06 0.09 13.01
CA LEU A 95 -19.41 -1.00 12.25
C LEU A 95 -18.47 -1.79 13.16
N TYR A 96 -17.62 -1.14 13.95
CA TYR A 96 -16.73 -1.84 14.89
C TYR A 96 -17.48 -2.63 15.95
N LYS A 97 -18.56 -2.08 16.50
CA LYS A 97 -19.44 -2.82 17.43
C LYS A 97 -20.01 -4.10 16.81
N ARG A 98 -20.46 -4.01 15.56
CA ARG A 98 -20.98 -5.18 14.81
C ARG A 98 -19.88 -6.22 14.53
N ILE A 99 -18.69 -5.78 14.13
CA ILE A 99 -17.55 -6.68 13.92
C ILE A 99 -17.20 -7.40 15.22
N GLY A 100 -17.09 -6.66 16.32
CA GLY A 100 -16.79 -7.23 17.65
C GLY A 100 -17.86 -8.21 18.12
N ALA A 101 -19.14 -7.91 17.89
CA ALA A 101 -20.25 -8.80 18.25
C ALA A 101 -20.28 -10.08 17.39
N GLY A 102 -19.87 -9.99 16.10
CA GLY A 102 -19.82 -11.12 15.17
C GLY A 102 -18.52 -11.95 15.23
N SER A 103 -17.52 -11.47 15.96
CA SER A 103 -16.23 -12.16 16.08
C SER A 103 -16.30 -13.28 17.11
N PRO A 104 -15.74 -14.46 16.84
CA PRO A 104 -15.68 -15.53 17.81
C PRO A 104 -14.96 -15.09 19.09
N ARG A 105 -15.57 -15.36 20.26
CA ARG A 105 -14.87 -15.19 21.53
C ARG A 105 -13.72 -16.17 21.63
N ARG A 106 -12.52 -15.67 21.89
CA ARG A 106 -11.31 -16.47 22.05
C ARG A 106 -10.84 -16.39 23.50
N PRO A 107 -10.46 -17.51 24.11
CA PRO A 107 -9.81 -17.47 25.44
C PRO A 107 -8.43 -16.81 25.33
N GLY A 108 -7.94 -16.26 26.43
CA GLY A 108 -6.58 -15.76 26.54
C GLY A 108 -6.41 -14.30 26.11
N THR A 109 -5.31 -14.01 25.48
CA THR A 109 -4.90 -12.64 25.13
C THR A 109 -4.74 -12.51 23.62
N PHE A 110 -5.50 -11.57 23.04
CA PHE A 110 -5.39 -11.17 21.66
C PHE A 110 -4.49 -9.94 21.51
N ARG A 111 -3.66 -9.92 20.47
CA ARG A 111 -2.81 -8.78 20.09
C ARG A 111 -2.83 -8.58 18.59
N MET A 112 -2.80 -7.32 18.19
CA MET A 112 -2.55 -6.93 16.80
C MET A 112 -1.09 -6.52 16.66
N LEU A 113 -0.38 -7.14 15.72
CA LEU A 113 0.97 -6.78 15.33
C LEU A 113 0.91 -5.97 14.05
N LEU A 114 1.57 -4.83 14.03
CA LEU A 114 1.74 -4.01 12.85
C LEU A 114 3.13 -4.23 12.27
N THR A 115 3.20 -4.42 10.96
CA THR A 115 4.48 -4.64 10.27
C THR A 115 4.55 -3.84 9.00
N ASN A 116 5.78 -3.50 8.59
CA ASN A 116 6.10 -2.85 7.33
C ASN A 116 5.30 -1.55 7.06
N PRO A 117 5.16 -0.63 8.02
CA PRO A 117 4.44 0.61 7.79
C PRO A 117 5.17 1.46 6.74
N ARG A 118 4.52 1.73 5.62
CA ARG A 118 5.00 2.68 4.62
C ARG A 118 4.18 3.95 4.71
N ILE A 119 4.72 4.97 5.33
CA ILE A 119 4.05 6.26 5.54
C ILE A 119 4.69 7.30 4.63
N VAL A 120 3.87 7.97 3.82
CA VAL A 120 4.27 9.05 2.90
C VAL A 120 3.55 10.32 3.31
N VAL A 121 4.32 11.33 3.71
CA VAL A 121 3.78 12.64 4.15
C VAL A 121 3.97 13.68 3.06
N ASN A 122 2.89 14.41 2.75
CA ASN A 122 2.88 15.54 1.82
C ASN A 122 2.14 16.72 2.47
N GLY A 123 2.88 17.59 3.16
CA GLY A 123 2.32 18.72 3.90
C GLY A 123 1.30 18.26 4.95
N ASN A 124 0.04 18.63 4.80
CA ASN A 124 -1.04 18.27 5.72
C ASN A 124 -1.82 17.01 5.29
N THR A 125 -1.30 16.25 4.35
CA THR A 125 -1.87 14.97 3.92
C THR A 125 -0.82 13.88 4.02
N ALA A 126 -1.25 12.65 4.20
CA ALA A 126 -0.37 11.49 4.18
C ALA A 126 -1.12 10.26 3.69
N THR A 127 -0.35 9.25 3.26
CA THR A 127 -0.84 7.88 3.10
C THR A 127 -0.06 6.94 4.00
N ALA A 128 -0.70 5.87 4.46
CA ALA A 128 -0.05 4.79 5.18
C ALA A 128 -0.51 3.45 4.63
N ASP A 129 0.44 2.58 4.30
CA ASP A 129 0.20 1.18 3.96
C ASP A 129 0.81 0.33 5.08
N VAL A 130 0.01 -0.58 5.65
CA VAL A 130 0.41 -1.40 6.80
C VAL A 130 -0.08 -2.82 6.61
N ILE A 131 0.73 -3.78 7.03
CA ILE A 131 0.31 -5.18 7.20
C ILE A 131 0.02 -5.38 8.68
N TRP A 132 -1.17 -5.88 8.99
CA TRP A 132 -1.56 -6.23 10.35
C TRP A 132 -1.75 -7.74 10.50
N THR A 133 -1.47 -8.25 11.69
CA THR A 133 -1.60 -9.67 12.02
C THR A 133 -2.18 -9.82 13.42
N GLY A 134 -3.29 -10.55 13.51
CA GLY A 134 -3.91 -10.92 14.77
C GLY A 134 -3.27 -12.18 15.35
N VAL A 135 -2.78 -12.10 16.58
CA VAL A 135 -2.16 -13.18 17.33
C VAL A 135 -2.92 -13.43 18.61
N ASN A 136 -3.27 -14.69 18.87
CA ASN A 136 -3.93 -15.12 20.11
C ASN A 136 -3.04 -16.07 20.92
N SER A 137 -2.94 -15.81 22.22
CA SER A 137 -2.29 -16.69 23.19
C SER A 137 -3.35 -17.14 24.19
N GLU A 138 -3.79 -18.39 24.11
CA GLU A 138 -4.86 -18.93 24.97
C GLU A 138 -4.47 -18.95 26.44
N THR A 139 -3.21 -19.29 26.72
CA THR A 139 -2.62 -19.29 28.06
C THR A 139 -1.18 -18.83 27.99
N VAL A 140 -0.55 -18.53 29.12
CA VAL A 140 0.89 -18.18 29.19
C VAL A 140 1.81 -19.35 28.82
N LYS A 141 1.29 -20.57 28.73
CA LYS A 141 2.04 -21.78 28.38
C LYS A 141 1.79 -22.22 26.93
N ALA A 142 0.73 -21.72 26.29
CA ALA A 142 0.40 -22.05 24.92
C ALA A 142 1.25 -21.21 23.96
N ALA A 143 1.68 -21.82 22.85
CA ALA A 143 2.32 -21.06 21.77
C ALA A 143 1.32 -20.06 21.15
N PRO A 144 1.74 -18.83 20.86
CA PRO A 144 0.89 -17.86 20.16
C PRO A 144 0.48 -18.39 18.78
N GLN A 145 -0.77 -18.16 18.41
CA GLN A 145 -1.34 -18.60 17.13
C GLN A 145 -1.67 -17.39 16.28
N PHE A 146 -1.29 -17.40 15.01
CA PHE A 146 -1.77 -16.46 14.01
C PHE A 146 -3.20 -16.83 13.65
N ILE A 147 -4.12 -15.89 13.82
CA ILE A 147 -5.55 -16.17 13.64
C ILE A 147 -6.19 -15.37 12.51
N GLU A 148 -5.60 -14.25 12.17
CA GLU A 148 -6.04 -13.39 11.08
C GLU A 148 -4.87 -12.54 10.58
N GLN A 149 -4.93 -12.15 9.32
CA GLN A 149 -3.96 -11.27 8.71
C GLN A 149 -4.61 -10.44 7.60
N GLY A 150 -4.08 -9.28 7.37
CA GLY A 150 -4.52 -8.42 6.28
C GLY A 150 -3.63 -7.21 6.10
N ARG A 151 -4.09 -6.33 5.26
CA ARG A 151 -3.44 -5.06 4.93
C ARG A 151 -4.44 -3.93 4.98
N GLU A 152 -3.92 -2.75 5.13
CA GLU A 152 -4.71 -1.54 5.06
C GLU A 152 -3.99 -0.49 4.22
N HIS A 153 -4.81 0.37 3.62
CA HIS A 153 -4.39 1.60 2.98
C HIS A 153 -5.18 2.75 3.59
N ASP A 154 -4.46 3.71 4.15
CA ASP A 154 -5.02 4.86 4.82
C ASP A 154 -4.69 6.14 4.08
N GLU A 155 -5.68 7.01 3.89
CA GLU A 155 -5.49 8.42 3.57
C GLU A 155 -5.69 9.24 4.85
N LEU A 156 -4.72 10.07 5.19
CA LEU A 156 -4.72 10.85 6.42
C LEU A 156 -4.67 12.34 6.12
N VAL A 157 -5.22 13.13 7.06
CA VAL A 157 -5.15 14.59 7.04
C VAL A 157 -4.77 15.13 8.40
N LYS A 158 -3.94 16.19 8.38
CA LYS A 158 -3.54 16.92 9.58
C LYS A 158 -4.48 18.10 9.85
N ARG A 159 -5.04 18.17 11.05
CA ARG A 159 -5.92 19.24 11.51
C ARG A 159 -5.46 19.71 12.89
N ASN A 160 -5.18 21.01 13.04
CA ASN A 160 -4.76 21.60 14.32
C ASN A 160 -3.57 20.85 14.96
N GLY A 161 -2.59 20.42 14.14
CA GLY A 161 -1.42 19.68 14.62
C GLY A 161 -1.61 18.18 14.87
N HIS A 162 -2.81 17.63 14.68
CA HIS A 162 -3.12 16.22 14.88
C HIS A 162 -3.49 15.53 13.57
N TRP A 163 -3.12 14.25 13.44
CA TRP A 163 -3.44 13.41 12.29
C TRP A 163 -4.75 12.67 12.51
N TYR A 164 -5.54 12.51 11.44
CA TYR A 164 -6.82 11.81 11.43
C TYR A 164 -6.95 11.00 10.15
N PHE A 165 -7.64 9.86 10.23
CA PHE A 165 -8.07 9.14 9.03
C PHE A 165 -9.15 9.94 8.29
N LYS A 166 -8.94 10.09 6.98
CA LYS A 166 -9.94 10.57 6.03
C LYS A 166 -10.60 9.40 5.32
N VAL A 167 -9.79 8.47 4.82
CA VAL A 167 -10.24 7.20 4.23
C VAL A 167 -9.37 6.09 4.82
N ARG A 168 -9.99 4.98 5.17
CA ARG A 168 -9.31 3.78 5.62
C ARG A 168 -9.91 2.57 4.92
N VAL A 169 -9.08 1.79 4.22
CA VAL A 169 -9.48 0.56 3.53
C VAL A 169 -8.74 -0.61 4.16
N ILE A 170 -9.50 -1.51 4.76
CA ILE A 170 -8.97 -2.72 5.41
C ILE A 170 -9.38 -3.93 4.58
N THR A 171 -8.40 -4.75 4.21
CA THR A 171 -8.61 -6.01 3.48
C THR A 171 -7.98 -7.15 4.24
N SER A 172 -8.78 -8.13 4.64
CA SER A 172 -8.28 -9.37 5.26
C SER A 172 -7.73 -10.31 4.18
N ASP A 173 -6.57 -10.89 4.44
CA ASP A 173 -5.97 -11.95 3.62
C ASP A 173 -6.31 -13.33 4.20
N GLY A 174 -6.70 -13.41 5.46
CA GLY A 174 -7.12 -14.63 6.16
C GLY A 174 -7.81 -14.33 7.48
N GLY A 175 -8.56 -15.30 8.01
CA GLY A 175 -9.30 -15.15 9.27
C GLY A 175 -10.56 -14.30 9.17
N LEU A 176 -11.13 -14.17 7.97
CA LEU A 176 -12.30 -13.33 7.70
C LEU A 176 -13.55 -13.77 8.50
N PRO A 177 -14.16 -12.87 9.33
CA PRO A 177 -15.40 -13.18 10.00
C PRO A 177 -16.56 -13.42 9.01
N PRO A 178 -17.54 -14.30 9.34
CA PRO A 178 -18.64 -14.68 8.45
C PRO A 178 -19.47 -13.49 7.95
N MET A 179 -19.55 -12.41 8.68
CA MET A 179 -20.29 -11.21 8.26
C MET A 179 -19.81 -10.59 6.95
N PHE A 180 -18.58 -10.88 6.53
CA PHE A 180 -17.96 -10.35 5.30
C PHE A 180 -18.09 -11.29 4.10
N GLU A 181 -18.65 -12.50 4.22
CA GLU A 181 -18.71 -13.49 3.14
C GLU A 181 -19.36 -12.96 1.85
N LYS A 182 -20.35 -12.07 1.99
CA LYS A 182 -21.08 -11.51 0.84
C LYS A 182 -20.41 -10.28 0.22
N THR A 183 -19.58 -9.57 0.97
CA THR A 183 -19.01 -8.27 0.55
C THR A 183 -17.53 -8.39 0.22
N TYR A 184 -16.84 -9.36 0.80
CA TYR A 184 -15.43 -9.61 0.52
C TYR A 184 -15.21 -9.99 -0.94
N LYS A 185 -14.31 -9.27 -1.59
CA LYS A 185 -13.83 -9.60 -2.93
C LYS A 185 -12.34 -9.86 -2.82
N GLN A 186 -11.93 -11.08 -3.10
CA GLN A 186 -10.52 -11.41 -3.22
C GLN A 186 -9.94 -10.57 -4.38
N ARG A 187 -8.91 -9.79 -4.11
CA ARG A 187 -8.23 -8.94 -5.08
C ARG A 187 -6.88 -9.52 -5.45
#